data_4246fc4574581f3ed97938bda05cf71f
#
_entry.id   4246fc4574581f3ed97938bda05cf71f
#
_cell.length_a   1.000
_cell.length_b   1.000
_cell.length_c   1.000
_cell.angle_alpha   90.00
_cell.angle_beta   90.00
_cell.angle_gamma   90.00
#
_symmetry.space_group_name_H-M   'P 1'
#
loop_
_entity.id
_entity.type
_entity.pdbx_description
1 polymer ?
#
loop_
_entity_poly.entity_id
_entity_poly.type
_entity_poly.pdbx_seq_one_letter_code
_entity_poly.pdbx_strand_id
1 'polypeptide(L)'
;MLQSLLPIAVLIVLLTLNVKYFRDDTLSGANQIALILAAAVAGVIAITLGYRWIFIRDRVIKGIGTAMPAILILFLIGSLAGTWMVSGVVPMLIYYGLEILHPKIFLFASVIICALVSISTGSSWSTVATIGVALLGIGKALGFSEAMIAGAILSGAYFGDKMSPLSDTTNLAPAVAGTDLFTHVRYMVITTVPSLTISLIIFLVIGFTIDLETGSTSAEAVQEAIRSKFNVTPILLIVPAMLIYIIVKKVPPLPSLLAGTLLGAICAIIFQPHVLEEVAATGGSFVKQAYIAVTKTMFGSVAVTTGDASVDELMRTRGMAGMLNTVWLIICAMVF
;
A
#
# COMPACT_ATOMS: atom_id res chain seq x y z
N MET A 1 -34.89 0.80 -16.30
CA MET A 1 -33.51 1.06 -16.83
C MET A 1 -33.09 2.53 -16.70
N LEU A 2 -33.87 3.53 -17.18
CA LEU A 2 -33.42 4.94 -17.08
C LEU A 2 -33.21 5.41 -15.62
N GLN A 3 -34.09 4.98 -14.71
CA GLN A 3 -34.00 5.34 -13.29
C GLN A 3 -32.76 4.79 -12.57
N SER A 4 -32.21 3.63 -13.01
CA SER A 4 -31.00 3.08 -12.41
C SER A 4 -29.72 3.75 -12.88
N LEU A 5 -29.76 4.52 -13.97
CA LEU A 5 -28.62 5.33 -14.44
C LEU A 5 -28.54 6.69 -13.73
N LEU A 6 -29.62 7.17 -13.13
CA LEU A 6 -29.65 8.48 -12.48
C LEU A 6 -28.63 8.62 -11.33
N PRO A 7 -28.51 7.67 -10.39
CA PRO A 7 -27.47 7.76 -9.34
C PRO A 7 -26.06 7.82 -9.90
N ILE A 8 -25.79 7.06 -10.97
CA ILE A 8 -24.48 7.07 -11.64
C ILE A 8 -24.20 8.42 -12.30
N ALA A 9 -25.19 8.98 -13.00
CA ALA A 9 -25.09 10.31 -13.61
C ALA A 9 -24.83 11.39 -12.55
N VAL A 10 -25.55 11.35 -11.42
CA VAL A 10 -25.34 12.25 -10.29
C VAL A 10 -23.92 12.10 -9.73
N LEU A 11 -23.44 10.87 -9.55
CA LEU A 11 -22.09 10.62 -9.08
C LEU A 11 -21.04 11.21 -10.03
N ILE A 12 -21.16 10.96 -11.33
CA ILE A 12 -20.22 11.49 -12.34
C ILE A 12 -20.17 13.02 -12.28
N VAL A 13 -21.33 13.68 -12.22
CA VAL A 13 -21.40 15.15 -12.13
C VAL A 13 -20.71 15.64 -10.85
N LEU A 14 -21.02 15.04 -9.70
CA LEU A 14 -20.42 15.45 -8.43
C LEU A 14 -18.90 15.22 -8.40
N LEU A 15 -18.42 14.08 -8.89
CA LEU A 15 -16.98 13.81 -8.98
C LEU A 15 -16.27 14.78 -9.92
N THR A 16 -16.89 15.12 -11.06
CA THR A 16 -16.35 16.12 -11.99
C THR A 16 -16.24 17.51 -11.34
N LEU A 17 -17.26 17.91 -10.59
CA LEU A 17 -17.24 19.16 -9.83
C LEU A 17 -16.19 19.13 -8.73
N ASN A 18 -16.03 18.00 -8.03
CA ASN A 18 -15.00 17.85 -7.00
C ASN A 18 -13.61 17.99 -7.58
N VAL A 19 -13.29 17.33 -8.68
CA VAL A 19 -11.98 17.47 -9.35
C VAL A 19 -11.74 18.93 -9.77
N LYS A 20 -12.77 19.62 -10.28
CA LYS A 20 -12.66 21.02 -10.71
C LYS A 20 -12.39 21.99 -9.55
N TYR A 21 -13.06 21.79 -8.40
CA TYR A 21 -13.03 22.75 -7.29
C TYR A 21 -12.06 22.37 -6.17
N PHE A 22 -11.86 21.08 -5.88
CA PHE A 22 -11.02 20.60 -4.79
C PHE A 22 -9.65 20.08 -5.26
N ARG A 23 -9.45 19.84 -6.58
CA ARG A 23 -8.19 19.37 -7.16
C ARG A 23 -7.57 18.19 -6.37
N ASP A 24 -6.38 18.40 -5.81
CA ASP A 24 -5.64 17.36 -5.07
C ASP A 24 -6.31 16.98 -3.73
N ASP A 25 -7.21 17.82 -3.21
CA ASP A 25 -7.88 17.61 -1.92
C ASP A 25 -9.21 16.85 -2.03
N THR A 26 -9.53 16.31 -3.20
CA THR A 26 -10.78 15.57 -3.46
C THR A 26 -10.95 14.34 -2.55
N LEU A 27 -9.85 13.69 -2.13
CA LEU A 27 -9.87 12.51 -1.28
C LEU A 27 -10.01 12.83 0.22
N SER A 28 -9.90 14.09 0.62
CA SER A 28 -10.01 14.52 2.02
C SER A 28 -11.45 14.66 2.51
N GLY A 29 -12.45 14.31 1.67
CA GLY A 29 -13.87 14.31 2.05
C GLY A 29 -14.84 14.56 0.90
N ALA A 30 -14.46 15.32 -0.11
CA ALA A 30 -15.36 15.72 -1.19
C ALA A 30 -15.92 14.51 -1.98
N ASN A 31 -15.10 13.53 -2.29
CA ASN A 31 -15.51 12.32 -3.01
C ASN A 31 -16.39 11.41 -2.12
N GLN A 32 -16.12 11.36 -0.82
CA GLN A 32 -16.94 10.63 0.15
C GLN A 32 -18.35 11.19 0.20
N ILE A 33 -18.50 12.53 0.22
CA ILE A 33 -19.81 13.19 0.18
C ILE A 33 -20.50 12.93 -1.15
N ALA A 34 -19.81 12.99 -2.29
CA ALA A 34 -20.37 12.67 -3.60
C ALA A 34 -20.98 11.25 -3.63
N LEU A 35 -20.25 10.26 -3.09
CA LEU A 35 -20.71 8.87 -3.00
C LEU A 35 -21.97 8.74 -2.12
N ILE A 36 -21.99 9.39 -0.95
CA ILE A 36 -23.15 9.35 -0.05
C ILE A 36 -24.37 10.02 -0.70
N LEU A 37 -24.20 11.17 -1.37
CA LEU A 37 -25.31 11.83 -2.07
C LEU A 37 -25.85 11.00 -3.23
N ALA A 38 -24.98 10.37 -4.01
CA ALA A 38 -25.39 9.46 -5.08
C ALA A 38 -26.13 8.22 -4.52
N ALA A 39 -25.64 7.67 -3.40
CA ALA A 39 -26.31 6.57 -2.69
C ALA A 39 -27.68 7.01 -2.14
N ALA A 40 -27.82 8.23 -1.63
CA ALA A 40 -29.11 8.77 -1.21
C ALA A 40 -30.10 8.85 -2.35
N VAL A 41 -29.68 9.30 -3.54
CA VAL A 41 -30.51 9.31 -4.76
C VAL A 41 -30.94 7.88 -5.11
N ALA A 42 -30.03 6.91 -5.07
CA ALA A 42 -30.35 5.49 -5.30
C ALA A 42 -31.37 4.97 -4.28
N GLY A 43 -31.20 5.32 -3.00
CA GLY A 43 -32.11 4.97 -1.91
C GLY A 43 -33.53 5.55 -2.11
N VAL A 44 -33.64 6.83 -2.50
CA VAL A 44 -34.93 7.47 -2.80
C VAL A 44 -35.63 6.75 -3.97
N ILE A 45 -34.89 6.46 -5.04
CA ILE A 45 -35.44 5.71 -6.18
C ILE A 45 -35.91 4.32 -5.73
N ALA A 46 -35.12 3.60 -4.93
CA ALA A 46 -35.52 2.30 -4.42
C ALA A 46 -36.82 2.37 -3.59
N ILE A 47 -36.97 3.40 -2.74
CA ILE A 47 -38.22 3.62 -1.97
C ILE A 47 -39.40 3.90 -2.90
N THR A 48 -39.22 4.72 -3.93
CA THR A 48 -40.31 5.01 -4.91
C THR A 48 -40.69 3.77 -5.74
N LEU A 49 -39.80 2.81 -5.88
CA LEU A 49 -40.05 1.50 -6.49
C LEU A 49 -40.66 0.47 -5.52
N GLY A 50 -40.96 0.88 -4.28
CA GLY A 50 -41.64 0.06 -3.29
C GLY A 50 -40.74 -0.76 -2.36
N TYR A 51 -39.41 -0.59 -2.43
CA TYR A 51 -38.52 -1.25 -1.49
C TYR A 51 -38.61 -0.62 -0.11
N ARG A 52 -38.69 -1.45 0.93
CA ARG A 52 -38.74 -0.99 2.33
C ARG A 52 -37.33 -0.56 2.78
N TRP A 53 -37.25 0.50 3.59
CA TRP A 53 -35.99 1.02 4.14
C TRP A 53 -35.13 -0.06 4.82
N ILE A 54 -35.76 -0.98 5.54
CA ILE A 54 -35.05 -2.07 6.23
C ILE A 54 -34.26 -2.94 5.25
N PHE A 55 -34.81 -3.20 4.06
CA PHE A 55 -34.13 -3.97 3.02
C PHE A 55 -32.92 -3.22 2.48
N ILE A 56 -33.02 -1.91 2.22
CA ILE A 56 -31.93 -1.06 1.75
C ILE A 56 -30.82 -1.03 2.80
N ARG A 57 -31.16 -0.77 4.06
CA ARG A 57 -30.23 -0.76 5.19
C ARG A 57 -29.46 -2.07 5.29
N ASP A 58 -30.13 -3.22 5.22
CA ASP A 58 -29.50 -4.52 5.36
C ASP A 58 -28.53 -4.82 4.20
N ARG A 59 -28.82 -4.32 2.99
CA ARG A 59 -27.92 -4.41 1.83
C ARG A 59 -26.69 -3.55 2.01
N VAL A 60 -26.84 -2.32 2.50
CA VAL A 60 -25.71 -1.43 2.83
C VAL A 60 -24.81 -2.06 3.87
N ILE A 61 -25.36 -2.57 4.98
CA ILE A 61 -24.58 -3.24 6.04
C ILE A 61 -23.83 -4.44 5.48
N LYS A 62 -24.48 -5.26 4.64
CA LYS A 62 -23.83 -6.40 4.00
C LYS A 62 -22.70 -5.95 3.05
N GLY A 63 -22.93 -4.89 2.28
CA GLY A 63 -21.93 -4.30 1.39
C GLY A 63 -20.67 -3.88 2.17
N ILE A 64 -20.84 -3.07 3.23
CA ILE A 64 -19.73 -2.64 4.09
C ILE A 64 -19.02 -3.86 4.70
N GLY A 65 -19.77 -4.87 5.15
CA GLY A 65 -19.23 -6.10 5.73
C GLY A 65 -18.30 -6.85 4.78
N THR A 66 -18.55 -6.84 3.48
CA THR A 66 -17.66 -7.48 2.48
C THR A 66 -16.32 -6.77 2.32
N ALA A 67 -16.24 -5.47 2.60
CA ALA A 67 -15.01 -4.70 2.54
C ALA A 67 -14.19 -4.76 3.84
N MET A 68 -14.73 -5.30 4.94
CA MET A 68 -14.10 -5.28 6.26
C MET A 68 -12.71 -5.92 6.29
N PRO A 69 -12.45 -7.07 5.63
CA PRO A 69 -11.09 -7.64 5.58
C PRO A 69 -10.07 -6.68 4.94
N ALA A 70 -10.43 -6.01 3.84
CA ALA A 70 -9.56 -5.04 3.18
C ALA A 70 -9.29 -3.81 4.08
N ILE A 71 -10.28 -3.33 4.80
CA ILE A 71 -10.15 -2.21 5.75
C ILE A 71 -9.16 -2.57 6.87
N LEU A 72 -9.27 -3.77 7.45
CA LEU A 72 -8.36 -4.23 8.49
C LEU A 72 -6.92 -4.40 7.97
N ILE A 73 -6.76 -4.90 6.73
CA ILE A 73 -5.46 -4.99 6.06
C ILE A 73 -4.84 -3.59 5.91
N LEU A 74 -5.60 -2.59 5.46
CA LEU A 74 -5.11 -1.22 5.30
C LEU A 74 -4.59 -0.64 6.63
N PHE A 75 -5.31 -0.82 7.73
CA PHE A 75 -4.83 -0.37 9.03
C PHE A 75 -3.53 -1.05 9.43
N LEU A 76 -3.41 -2.37 9.22
CA LEU A 76 -2.18 -3.09 9.53
C LEU A 76 -1.01 -2.69 8.62
N ILE A 77 -1.28 -2.36 7.33
CA ILE A 77 -0.25 -1.81 6.43
C ILE A 77 0.29 -0.49 6.99
N GLY A 78 -0.57 0.40 7.47
CA GLY A 78 -0.15 1.64 8.10
C GLY A 78 0.75 1.41 9.32
N SER A 79 0.37 0.49 10.21
CA SER A 79 1.18 0.08 11.36
C SER A 79 2.50 -0.57 10.97
N LEU A 80 2.48 -1.47 9.98
CA LEU A 80 3.66 -2.15 9.47
C LEU A 80 4.68 -1.14 8.92
N ALA A 81 4.23 -0.24 8.04
CA ALA A 81 5.08 0.80 7.47
C ALA A 81 5.71 1.67 8.57
N GLY A 82 4.93 2.01 9.61
CA GLY A 82 5.42 2.73 10.78
C GLY A 82 6.52 1.98 11.50
N THR A 83 6.28 0.77 11.96
CA THR A 83 7.26 -0.01 12.73
C THR A 83 8.49 -0.38 11.90
N TRP A 84 8.35 -0.67 10.60
CA TRP A 84 9.48 -0.93 9.71
C TRP A 84 10.33 0.31 9.46
N MET A 85 9.73 1.49 9.50
CA MET A 85 10.47 2.76 9.42
C MET A 85 11.37 2.94 10.63
N VAL A 86 10.81 2.93 11.84
CA VAL A 86 11.59 3.20 13.06
C VAL A 86 12.51 2.05 13.44
N SER A 87 12.26 0.82 12.98
CA SER A 87 13.16 -0.32 13.19
C SER A 87 14.41 -0.28 12.32
N GLY A 88 14.47 0.64 11.35
CA GLY A 88 15.56 0.68 10.37
C GLY A 88 15.41 -0.32 9.23
N VAL A 89 14.31 -1.11 9.16
CA VAL A 89 14.07 -2.06 8.06
C VAL A 89 13.92 -1.31 6.74
N VAL A 90 13.01 -0.32 6.67
CA VAL A 90 12.83 0.50 5.45
C VAL A 90 14.09 1.31 5.12
N PRO A 91 14.70 2.04 6.07
CA PRO A 91 15.97 2.72 5.83
C PRO A 91 17.09 1.80 5.28
N MET A 92 17.22 0.61 5.85
CA MET A 92 18.20 -0.38 5.39
C MET A 92 17.91 -0.87 3.97
N LEU A 93 16.62 -1.14 3.66
CA LEU A 93 16.22 -1.53 2.31
C LEU A 93 16.47 -0.41 1.28
N ILE A 94 16.27 0.85 1.66
CA ILE A 94 16.62 2.01 0.81
C ILE A 94 18.13 2.06 0.62
N TYR A 95 18.91 1.96 1.69
CA TYR A 95 20.36 2.03 1.65
C TYR A 95 20.97 1.00 0.69
N TYR A 96 20.69 -0.29 0.87
CA TYR A 96 21.18 -1.34 -0.01
C TYR A 96 20.51 -1.34 -1.38
N GLY A 97 19.25 -0.91 -1.46
CA GLY A 97 18.56 -0.77 -2.72
C GLY A 97 19.19 0.25 -3.66
N LEU A 98 19.66 1.38 -3.11
CA LEU A 98 20.41 2.40 -3.87
C LEU A 98 21.79 1.90 -4.33
N GLU A 99 22.38 0.96 -3.60
CA GLU A 99 23.65 0.35 -3.97
C GLU A 99 23.49 -0.67 -5.13
N ILE A 100 22.39 -1.41 -5.15
CA ILE A 100 22.16 -2.53 -6.08
C ILE A 100 21.38 -2.11 -7.33
N LEU A 101 20.37 -1.22 -7.18
CA LEU A 101 19.41 -0.90 -8.25
C LEU A 101 19.85 0.35 -9.03
N HIS A 102 20.29 0.13 -10.27
CA HIS A 102 20.62 1.25 -11.15
C HIS A 102 19.35 2.00 -11.59
N PRO A 103 19.31 3.36 -11.57
CA PRO A 103 18.13 4.13 -11.90
C PRO A 103 17.45 3.74 -13.22
N LYS A 104 18.22 3.54 -14.30
CA LYS A 104 17.69 3.22 -15.64
C LYS A 104 16.85 1.95 -15.71
N ILE A 105 17.10 0.99 -14.84
CA ILE A 105 16.37 -0.29 -14.81
C ILE A 105 15.48 -0.44 -13.59
N PHE A 106 15.44 0.55 -12.70
CA PHE A 106 14.73 0.49 -11.42
C PHE A 106 13.25 0.16 -11.57
N LEU A 107 12.50 0.88 -12.44
CA LEU A 107 11.07 0.65 -12.64
C LEU A 107 10.81 -0.74 -13.21
N PHE A 108 11.59 -1.17 -14.21
CA PHE A 108 11.53 -2.51 -14.80
C PHE A 108 11.79 -3.60 -13.74
N ALA A 109 12.86 -3.45 -12.96
CA ALA A 109 13.20 -4.38 -11.88
C ALA A 109 12.10 -4.43 -10.82
N SER A 110 11.49 -3.29 -10.46
CA SER A 110 10.39 -3.22 -9.51
C SER A 110 9.18 -4.03 -9.96
N VAL A 111 8.80 -3.98 -11.25
CA VAL A 111 7.73 -4.82 -11.80
C VAL A 111 8.06 -6.30 -11.61
N ILE A 112 9.27 -6.72 -11.98
CA ILE A 112 9.68 -8.14 -11.89
C ILE A 112 9.72 -8.62 -10.44
N ILE A 113 10.33 -7.84 -9.54
CA ILE A 113 10.43 -8.19 -8.11
C ILE A 113 9.02 -8.36 -7.52
N CYS A 114 8.13 -7.39 -7.76
CA CYS A 114 6.76 -7.47 -7.27
C CYS A 114 5.99 -8.63 -7.89
N ALA A 115 6.19 -8.94 -9.17
CA ALA A 115 5.55 -10.08 -9.82
C ALA A 115 6.01 -11.41 -9.17
N LEU A 116 7.30 -11.61 -8.98
CA LEU A 116 7.84 -12.83 -8.37
C LEU A 116 7.37 -13.00 -6.92
N VAL A 117 7.43 -11.95 -6.12
CA VAL A 117 6.94 -11.99 -4.72
C VAL A 117 5.45 -12.27 -4.68
N SER A 118 4.66 -11.62 -5.54
CA SER A 118 3.21 -11.79 -5.57
C SER A 118 2.79 -13.18 -6.06
N ILE A 119 3.47 -13.76 -7.05
CA ILE A 119 3.26 -15.16 -7.47
C ILE A 119 3.52 -16.10 -6.28
N SER A 120 4.60 -15.86 -5.55
CA SER A 120 5.02 -16.71 -4.43
C SER A 120 4.08 -16.60 -3.22
N THR A 121 3.55 -15.42 -2.95
CA THR A 121 2.68 -15.13 -1.80
C THR A 121 1.18 -15.35 -2.11
N GLY A 122 0.80 -15.25 -3.38
CA GLY A 122 -0.60 -15.28 -3.81
C GLY A 122 -1.39 -14.04 -3.40
N SER A 123 -0.73 -12.90 -3.14
CA SER A 123 -1.41 -11.69 -2.66
C SER A 123 -0.73 -10.43 -3.14
N SER A 124 -1.45 -9.65 -3.94
CA SER A 124 -1.03 -8.30 -4.34
C SER A 124 -0.94 -7.35 -3.14
N TRP A 125 -1.88 -7.43 -2.21
CA TRP A 125 -1.92 -6.60 -1.00
C TRP A 125 -0.68 -6.80 -0.13
N SER A 126 -0.31 -8.05 0.14
CA SER A 126 0.88 -8.37 0.93
C SER A 126 2.15 -7.91 0.23
N THR A 127 2.24 -8.07 -1.09
CA THR A 127 3.40 -7.63 -1.88
C THR A 127 3.57 -6.12 -1.83
N VAL A 128 2.49 -5.36 -2.04
CA VAL A 128 2.52 -3.89 -1.97
C VAL A 128 2.88 -3.42 -0.55
N ALA A 129 2.31 -4.06 0.47
CA ALA A 129 2.55 -3.71 1.87
C ALA A 129 3.99 -3.98 2.35
N THR A 130 4.70 -4.88 1.71
CA THR A 130 6.06 -5.31 2.12
C THR A 130 7.11 -4.73 1.17
N ILE A 131 7.38 -5.44 0.09
CA ILE A 131 8.39 -5.03 -0.90
C ILE A 131 8.01 -3.72 -1.59
N GLY A 132 6.71 -3.47 -1.82
CA GLY A 132 6.24 -2.24 -2.44
C GLY A 132 6.62 -1.00 -1.65
N VAL A 133 6.51 -1.03 -0.32
CA VAL A 133 6.90 0.11 0.53
C VAL A 133 8.40 0.39 0.42
N ALA A 134 9.23 -0.65 0.40
CA ALA A 134 10.68 -0.49 0.23
C ALA A 134 11.02 0.08 -1.16
N LEU A 135 10.44 -0.46 -2.22
CA LEU A 135 10.64 0.03 -3.59
C LEU A 135 10.15 1.46 -3.76
N LEU A 136 9.06 1.84 -3.09
CA LEU A 136 8.59 3.23 -3.09
C LEU A 136 9.65 4.16 -2.51
N GLY A 137 10.25 3.81 -1.37
CA GLY A 137 11.33 4.57 -0.75
C GLY A 137 12.58 4.67 -1.63
N ILE A 138 13.02 3.54 -2.21
CA ILE A 138 14.18 3.51 -3.13
C ILE A 138 13.92 4.40 -4.36
N GLY A 139 12.75 4.26 -4.99
CA GLY A 139 12.41 5.01 -6.19
C GLY A 139 12.31 6.52 -5.96
N LYS A 140 11.78 6.94 -4.81
CA LYS A 140 11.77 8.35 -4.38
C LYS A 140 13.22 8.86 -4.20
N ALA A 141 14.08 8.10 -3.54
CA ALA A 141 15.49 8.44 -3.37
C ALA A 141 16.25 8.52 -4.71
N LEU A 142 15.82 7.76 -5.73
CA LEU A 142 16.35 7.82 -7.09
C LEU A 142 15.76 8.97 -7.92
N GLY A 143 14.80 9.75 -7.39
CA GLY A 143 14.19 10.89 -8.06
C GLY A 143 12.97 10.56 -8.93
N PHE A 144 12.42 9.34 -8.88
CA PHE A 144 11.19 9.00 -9.59
C PHE A 144 9.94 9.56 -8.89
N SER A 145 8.92 9.94 -9.65
CA SER A 145 7.63 10.33 -9.08
C SER A 145 6.94 9.13 -8.42
N GLU A 146 6.23 9.36 -7.32
CA GLU A 146 5.49 8.32 -6.60
C GLU A 146 4.49 7.58 -7.49
N ALA A 147 3.87 8.29 -8.43
CA ALA A 147 2.92 7.70 -9.37
C ALA A 147 3.57 6.66 -10.30
N MET A 148 4.77 6.93 -10.82
CA MET A 148 5.52 5.98 -11.67
C MET A 148 5.94 4.75 -10.87
N ILE A 149 6.47 4.95 -9.67
CA ILE A 149 6.90 3.86 -8.79
C ILE A 149 5.70 2.99 -8.41
N ALA A 150 4.60 3.61 -7.99
CA ALA A 150 3.37 2.91 -7.64
C ALA A 150 2.82 2.12 -8.85
N GLY A 151 2.83 2.71 -10.05
CA GLY A 151 2.44 2.03 -11.28
C GLY A 151 3.26 0.77 -11.55
N ALA A 152 4.59 0.83 -11.38
CA ALA A 152 5.47 -0.32 -11.55
C ALA A 152 5.19 -1.41 -10.50
N ILE A 153 5.10 -1.04 -9.21
CA ILE A 153 4.80 -1.94 -8.11
C ILE A 153 3.45 -2.65 -8.32
N LEU A 154 2.41 -1.89 -8.63
CA LEU A 154 1.07 -2.42 -8.84
C LEU A 154 1.00 -3.34 -10.06
N SER A 155 1.66 -3.00 -11.16
CA SER A 155 1.72 -3.83 -12.37
C SER A 155 2.27 -5.22 -12.06
N GLY A 156 3.37 -5.30 -11.33
CA GLY A 156 3.96 -6.58 -10.90
C GLY A 156 3.08 -7.32 -9.88
N ALA A 157 2.63 -6.62 -8.84
CA ALA A 157 1.85 -7.21 -7.77
C ALA A 157 0.53 -7.82 -8.26
N TYR A 158 -0.21 -7.12 -9.11
CA TYR A 158 -1.46 -7.64 -9.68
C TYR A 158 -1.24 -8.78 -10.67
N PHE A 159 -0.17 -8.73 -11.47
CA PHE A 159 0.19 -9.83 -12.34
C PHE A 159 0.42 -11.11 -11.52
N GLY A 160 1.26 -11.01 -10.48
CA GLY A 160 1.59 -12.15 -9.65
C GLY A 160 0.37 -12.74 -8.93
N ASP A 161 -0.49 -11.89 -8.40
CA ASP A 161 -1.74 -12.30 -7.75
C ASP A 161 -2.65 -13.09 -8.72
N LYS A 162 -2.88 -12.56 -9.92
CA LYS A 162 -3.70 -13.23 -10.94
C LYS A 162 -3.11 -14.54 -11.46
N MET A 163 -1.80 -14.69 -11.46
CA MET A 163 -1.12 -15.87 -11.98
C MET A 163 -0.82 -16.91 -10.89
N SER A 164 -0.97 -16.55 -9.62
CA SER A 164 -0.68 -17.44 -8.49
C SER A 164 -1.85 -18.39 -8.20
N PRO A 165 -1.58 -19.71 -8.15
CA PRO A 165 -2.58 -20.67 -7.67
C PRO A 165 -2.87 -20.53 -6.16
N LEU A 166 -2.10 -19.71 -5.44
CA LEU A 166 -2.27 -19.43 -4.01
C LEU A 166 -3.20 -18.25 -3.75
N SER A 167 -3.57 -17.49 -4.80
CA SER A 167 -4.43 -16.31 -4.67
C SER A 167 -5.88 -16.69 -4.45
N ASP A 168 -6.52 -16.05 -3.47
CA ASP A 168 -7.94 -16.24 -3.18
C ASP A 168 -8.82 -15.81 -4.35
N THR A 169 -8.49 -14.70 -5.01
CA THR A 169 -9.25 -14.19 -6.16
C THR A 169 -9.13 -15.10 -7.37
N THR A 170 -7.94 -15.64 -7.62
CA THR A 170 -7.68 -16.59 -8.72
C THR A 170 -8.35 -17.95 -8.48
N ASN A 171 -8.55 -18.35 -7.23
CA ASN A 171 -9.30 -19.56 -6.88
C ASN A 171 -10.82 -19.36 -6.92
N LEU A 172 -11.31 -18.18 -6.51
CA LEU A 172 -12.74 -17.90 -6.45
C LEU A 172 -13.37 -17.80 -7.85
N ALA A 173 -12.70 -17.15 -8.80
CA ALA A 173 -13.25 -16.91 -10.13
C ALA A 173 -13.64 -18.21 -10.88
N PRO A 174 -12.76 -19.23 -11.00
CA PRO A 174 -13.13 -20.49 -11.66
C PRO A 174 -14.17 -21.28 -10.86
N ALA A 175 -14.16 -21.23 -9.54
CA ALA A 175 -15.16 -21.89 -8.70
C ALA A 175 -16.57 -21.36 -9.00
N VAL A 176 -16.72 -20.03 -9.15
CA VAL A 176 -18.00 -19.39 -9.51
C VAL A 176 -18.37 -19.67 -10.97
N ALA A 177 -17.37 -19.71 -11.89
CA ALA A 177 -17.59 -19.98 -13.31
C ALA A 177 -17.82 -21.46 -13.63
N GLY A 178 -17.63 -22.38 -12.68
CA GLY A 178 -17.79 -23.82 -12.89
C GLY A 178 -16.66 -24.46 -13.72
N THR A 179 -15.45 -23.90 -13.65
CA THR A 179 -14.24 -24.43 -14.31
C THR A 179 -13.16 -24.75 -13.29
N ASP A 180 -12.09 -25.44 -13.71
CA ASP A 180 -10.96 -25.72 -12.83
C ASP A 180 -9.94 -24.57 -12.82
N LEU A 181 -9.16 -24.50 -11.73
CA LEU A 181 -8.17 -23.46 -11.48
C LEU A 181 -7.11 -23.39 -12.58
N PHE A 182 -6.55 -24.52 -13.00
CA PHE A 182 -5.44 -24.52 -13.94
C PHE A 182 -5.87 -24.13 -15.35
N THR A 183 -7.07 -24.55 -15.75
CA THR A 183 -7.71 -24.08 -17.01
C THR A 183 -7.90 -22.57 -16.95
N HIS A 184 -8.43 -22.03 -15.85
CA HIS A 184 -8.60 -20.58 -15.67
C HIS A 184 -7.27 -19.84 -15.79
N VAL A 185 -6.23 -20.24 -15.03
CA VAL A 185 -4.89 -19.62 -15.08
C VAL A 185 -4.30 -19.69 -16.49
N ARG A 186 -4.44 -20.84 -17.19
CA ARG A 186 -3.94 -20.98 -18.55
C ARG A 186 -4.59 -20.00 -19.53
N TYR A 187 -5.89 -19.74 -19.41
CA TYR A 187 -6.56 -18.73 -20.22
C TYR A 187 -6.13 -17.31 -19.84
N MET A 188 -5.92 -17.05 -18.55
CA MET A 188 -5.44 -15.74 -18.09
C MET A 188 -4.03 -15.40 -18.61
N VAL A 189 -3.16 -16.39 -18.87
CA VAL A 189 -1.84 -16.18 -19.50
C VAL A 189 -1.97 -15.41 -20.82
N ILE A 190 -3.00 -15.71 -21.62
CA ILE A 190 -3.21 -15.08 -22.94
C ILE A 190 -3.42 -13.57 -22.84
N THR A 191 -4.01 -13.08 -21.76
CA THR A 191 -4.27 -11.64 -21.55
C THR A 191 -3.24 -10.99 -20.65
N THR A 192 -2.84 -11.67 -19.59
CA THR A 192 -1.98 -11.08 -18.55
C THR A 192 -0.51 -11.02 -18.96
N VAL A 193 0.02 -12.03 -19.65
CA VAL A 193 1.43 -12.01 -20.09
C VAL A 193 1.71 -10.93 -21.13
N PRO A 194 0.90 -10.76 -22.19
CA PRO A 194 1.09 -9.64 -23.11
C PRO A 194 0.98 -8.27 -22.40
N SER A 195 0.01 -8.13 -21.50
CA SER A 195 -0.19 -6.91 -20.73
C SER A 195 1.03 -6.57 -19.87
N LEU A 196 1.59 -7.55 -19.13
CA LEU A 196 2.82 -7.38 -18.37
C LEU A 196 4.01 -7.05 -19.26
N THR A 197 4.14 -7.75 -20.40
CA THR A 197 5.24 -7.51 -21.36
C THR A 197 5.22 -6.06 -21.86
N ILE A 198 4.03 -5.56 -22.23
CA ILE A 198 3.86 -4.15 -22.62
C ILE A 198 4.25 -3.22 -21.48
N SER A 199 3.79 -3.49 -20.24
CA SER A 199 4.15 -2.70 -19.07
C SER A 199 5.65 -2.70 -18.81
N LEU A 200 6.32 -3.85 -18.91
CA LEU A 200 7.77 -3.99 -18.78
C LEU A 200 8.52 -3.16 -19.82
N ILE A 201 8.08 -3.20 -21.08
CA ILE A 201 8.69 -2.39 -22.14
C ILE A 201 8.51 -0.91 -21.85
N ILE A 202 7.30 -0.48 -21.47
CA ILE A 202 7.02 0.92 -21.13
C ILE A 202 7.92 1.39 -19.97
N PHE A 203 8.00 0.64 -18.87
CA PHE A 203 8.83 1.02 -17.72
C PHE A 203 10.33 0.98 -18.03
N LEU A 204 10.75 0.07 -18.91
CA LEU A 204 12.13 0.06 -19.40
C LEU A 204 12.43 1.32 -20.24
N VAL A 205 11.57 1.68 -21.18
CA VAL A 205 11.71 2.89 -22.01
C VAL A 205 11.70 4.12 -21.14
N ILE A 206 10.78 4.25 -20.19
CA ILE A 206 10.73 5.37 -19.24
C ILE A 206 12.06 5.45 -18.48
N GLY A 207 12.60 4.35 -17.97
CA GLY A 207 13.86 4.34 -17.23
C GLY A 207 15.07 4.81 -18.05
N PHE A 208 15.04 4.63 -19.39
CA PHE A 208 16.13 5.09 -20.27
C PHE A 208 15.91 6.51 -20.80
N THR A 209 14.67 6.98 -20.87
CA THR A 209 14.31 8.28 -21.51
C THR A 209 14.08 9.40 -20.50
N ILE A 210 13.75 9.06 -19.24
CA ILE A 210 13.53 10.06 -18.23
C ILE A 210 14.87 10.62 -17.76
N ASP A 211 15.04 11.91 -17.96
CA ASP A 211 16.10 12.65 -17.25
C ASP A 211 15.64 12.83 -15.81
N LEU A 212 16.13 11.97 -14.94
CA LEU A 212 15.96 12.18 -13.52
C LEU A 212 16.75 13.44 -13.19
N GLU A 213 16.04 14.52 -12.91
CA GLU A 213 16.64 15.60 -12.17
C GLU A 213 17.17 14.93 -10.91
N THR A 214 18.47 14.69 -10.88
CA THR A 214 19.17 14.35 -9.63
C THR A 214 18.86 15.54 -8.73
N GLY A 215 17.75 15.41 -8.01
CA GLY A 215 17.39 16.36 -6.97
C GLY A 215 18.65 16.56 -6.14
N SER A 216 18.80 17.70 -5.54
CA SER A 216 19.98 18.22 -4.85
C SER A 216 20.70 17.23 -3.90
N THR A 217 20.20 16.02 -3.76
CA THR A 217 20.76 14.99 -2.89
C THR A 217 21.17 13.79 -3.74
N SER A 218 22.46 13.54 -3.86
CA SER A 218 22.98 12.34 -4.53
C SER A 218 22.57 11.08 -3.75
N ALA A 219 22.52 9.91 -4.42
CA ALA A 219 22.26 8.63 -3.74
C ALA A 219 23.21 8.41 -2.56
N GLU A 220 24.46 8.88 -2.68
CA GLU A 220 25.48 8.83 -1.63
C GLU A 220 25.10 9.70 -0.42
N ALA A 221 24.56 10.90 -0.63
CA ALA A 221 24.11 11.76 0.46
C ALA A 221 22.88 11.18 1.18
N VAL A 222 21.96 10.54 0.45
CA VAL A 222 20.82 9.80 1.07
C VAL A 222 21.35 8.64 1.92
N GLN A 223 22.31 7.87 1.41
CA GLN A 223 22.92 6.75 2.14
C GLN A 223 23.64 7.23 3.40
N GLU A 224 24.41 8.32 3.32
CA GLU A 224 25.11 8.91 4.47
C GLU A 224 24.12 9.41 5.53
N ALA A 225 23.08 10.13 5.12
CA ALA A 225 22.01 10.60 6.01
C ALA A 225 21.30 9.44 6.72
N ILE A 226 20.99 8.35 6.02
CA ILE A 226 20.41 7.15 6.61
C ILE A 226 21.39 6.52 7.62
N ARG A 227 22.64 6.36 7.24
CA ARG A 227 23.69 5.72 8.07
C ARG A 227 24.00 6.52 9.33
N SER A 228 23.93 7.86 9.27
CA SER A 228 24.16 8.72 10.42
C SER A 228 23.10 8.56 11.51
N LYS A 229 21.87 8.17 11.12
CA LYS A 229 20.71 8.14 12.02
C LYS A 229 20.29 6.72 12.42
N PHE A 230 20.40 5.78 11.50
CA PHE A 230 19.96 4.40 11.71
C PHE A 230 21.16 3.45 11.78
N ASN A 231 21.05 2.46 12.66
CA ASN A 231 21.95 1.32 12.65
C ASN A 231 21.60 0.39 11.46
N VAL A 232 22.26 0.64 10.32
CA VAL A 232 22.03 -0.10 9.08
C VAL A 232 22.80 -1.42 9.15
N THR A 233 22.09 -2.51 9.38
CA THR A 233 22.69 -3.86 9.45
C THR A 233 21.92 -4.83 8.58
N PRO A 234 22.59 -5.74 7.82
CA PRO A 234 21.92 -6.76 7.00
C PRO A 234 21.02 -7.70 7.80
N ILE A 235 21.22 -7.81 9.13
CA ILE A 235 20.39 -8.64 10.01
C ILE A 235 18.92 -8.22 9.96
N LEU A 236 18.62 -6.94 9.72
CA LEU A 236 17.26 -6.44 9.59
C LEU A 236 16.50 -7.05 8.41
N LEU A 237 17.20 -7.63 7.40
CA LEU A 237 16.56 -8.40 6.31
C LEU A 237 15.78 -9.63 6.82
N ILE A 238 16.06 -10.09 8.03
CA ILE A 238 15.32 -11.21 8.62
C ILE A 238 13.83 -10.86 8.78
N VAL A 239 13.49 -9.59 9.01
CA VAL A 239 12.10 -9.14 9.21
C VAL A 239 11.25 -9.31 7.94
N PRO A 240 11.60 -8.71 6.79
CA PRO A 240 10.86 -8.94 5.56
C PRO A 240 10.96 -10.40 5.09
N ALA A 241 12.09 -11.07 5.25
CA ALA A 241 12.25 -12.47 4.88
C ALA A 241 11.32 -13.39 5.70
N MET A 242 11.22 -13.15 7.01
CA MET A 242 10.32 -13.92 7.89
C MET A 242 8.86 -13.64 7.57
N LEU A 243 8.50 -12.40 7.27
CA LEU A 243 7.15 -12.05 6.86
C LEU A 243 6.77 -12.75 5.54
N ILE A 244 7.63 -12.71 4.53
CA ILE A 244 7.43 -13.43 3.26
C ILE A 244 7.30 -14.94 3.53
N TYR A 245 8.15 -15.52 4.38
CA TYR A 245 8.07 -16.93 4.75
C TYR A 245 6.72 -17.30 5.36
N ILE A 246 6.21 -16.50 6.30
CA ILE A 246 4.90 -16.68 6.95
C ILE A 246 3.78 -16.66 5.89
N ILE A 247 3.81 -15.71 4.95
CA ILE A 247 2.80 -15.59 3.90
C ILE A 247 2.88 -16.80 2.92
N VAL A 248 4.07 -17.21 2.51
CA VAL A 248 4.28 -18.39 1.65
C VAL A 248 3.77 -19.68 2.34
N LYS A 249 3.80 -19.74 3.68
CA LYS A 249 3.18 -20.83 4.47
C LYS A 249 1.66 -20.75 4.53
N LYS A 250 1.02 -19.88 3.75
CA LYS A 250 -0.44 -19.68 3.65
C LYS A 250 -1.10 -19.18 4.95
N VAL A 251 -0.35 -18.53 5.81
CA VAL A 251 -0.95 -17.79 6.93
C VAL A 251 -1.75 -16.62 6.36
N PRO A 252 -3.01 -16.41 6.80
CA PRO A 252 -3.84 -15.32 6.28
C PRO A 252 -3.17 -13.94 6.40
N PRO A 253 -3.49 -12.98 5.49
CA PRO A 253 -2.83 -11.67 5.46
C PRO A 253 -2.87 -10.89 6.77
N LEU A 254 -4.01 -10.89 7.48
CA LEU A 254 -4.17 -10.15 8.73
C LEU A 254 -3.17 -10.58 9.82
N PRO A 255 -3.10 -11.85 10.25
CA PRO A 255 -2.12 -12.29 11.24
C PRO A 255 -0.67 -12.17 10.72
N SER A 256 -0.43 -12.32 9.42
CA SER A 256 0.90 -12.16 8.84
C SER A 256 1.40 -10.72 8.97
N LEU A 257 0.59 -9.73 8.59
CA LEU A 257 0.92 -8.31 8.71
C LEU A 257 1.09 -7.89 10.18
N LEU A 258 0.25 -8.41 11.07
CA LEU A 258 0.40 -8.18 12.51
C LEU A 258 1.73 -8.74 13.03
N ALA A 259 2.09 -9.97 12.64
CA ALA A 259 3.38 -10.57 12.98
C ALA A 259 4.56 -9.72 12.44
N GLY A 260 4.49 -9.25 11.19
CA GLY A 260 5.48 -8.36 10.60
C GLY A 260 5.62 -7.03 11.34
N THR A 261 4.49 -6.46 11.78
CA THR A 261 4.44 -5.24 12.59
C THR A 261 5.13 -5.44 13.95
N LEU A 262 4.83 -6.54 14.62
CA LEU A 262 5.44 -6.87 15.93
C LEU A 262 6.93 -7.21 15.80
N LEU A 263 7.34 -7.92 14.75
CA LEU A 263 8.76 -8.17 14.46
C LEU A 263 9.51 -6.85 14.21
N GLY A 264 8.93 -5.94 13.45
CA GLY A 264 9.47 -4.59 13.28
C GLY A 264 9.62 -3.86 14.61
N ALA A 265 8.60 -3.90 15.47
CA ALA A 265 8.65 -3.28 16.80
C ALA A 265 9.75 -3.88 17.68
N ILE A 266 9.92 -5.19 17.70
CA ILE A 266 11.00 -5.89 18.44
C ILE A 266 12.36 -5.46 17.89
N CYS A 267 12.54 -5.43 16.58
CA CYS A 267 13.79 -4.98 15.96
C CYS A 267 14.08 -3.50 16.26
N ALA A 268 13.06 -2.64 16.32
CA ALA A 268 13.24 -1.24 16.73
C ALA A 268 13.83 -1.14 18.15
N ILE A 269 13.30 -1.93 19.08
CA ILE A 269 13.77 -1.95 20.48
C ILE A 269 15.22 -2.42 20.58
N ILE A 270 15.61 -3.42 19.77
CA ILE A 270 16.95 -4.04 19.84
C ILE A 270 17.99 -3.21 19.08
N PHE A 271 17.68 -2.74 17.89
CA PHE A 271 18.66 -2.16 16.98
C PHE A 271 18.63 -0.63 16.91
N GLN A 272 17.51 0.03 17.31
CA GLN A 272 17.31 1.48 17.13
C GLN A 272 16.89 2.20 18.43
N PRO A 273 17.56 1.99 19.58
CA PRO A 273 17.15 2.61 20.84
C PRO A 273 17.12 4.14 20.74
N HIS A 274 18.11 4.76 20.08
CA HIS A 274 18.17 6.23 19.93
C HIS A 274 17.00 6.79 19.10
N VAL A 275 16.58 6.10 18.04
CA VAL A 275 15.43 6.50 17.23
C VAL A 275 14.13 6.43 18.07
N LEU A 276 14.01 5.40 18.92
CA LEU A 276 12.86 5.28 19.83
C LEU A 276 12.81 6.38 20.88
N GLU A 277 13.95 6.78 21.43
CA GLU A 277 14.05 7.91 22.37
C GLU A 277 13.58 9.22 21.73
N GLU A 278 14.05 9.50 20.52
CA GLU A 278 13.65 10.68 19.75
C GLU A 278 12.14 10.67 19.44
N VAL A 279 11.60 9.56 18.97
CA VAL A 279 10.17 9.41 18.63
C VAL A 279 9.27 9.49 19.84
N ALA A 280 9.72 8.96 20.99
CA ALA A 280 8.99 9.05 22.25
C ALA A 280 8.86 10.51 22.71
N ALA A 281 9.90 11.32 22.49
CA ALA A 281 9.97 12.72 22.90
C ALA A 281 9.60 12.95 24.39
N THR A 282 9.91 11.98 25.27
CA THR A 282 9.57 11.99 26.69
C THR A 282 10.73 11.49 27.54
N GLY A 283 10.90 12.04 28.72
CA GLY A 283 11.86 11.52 29.71
C GLY A 283 11.34 10.27 30.43
N GLY A 284 12.25 9.51 31.01
CA GLY A 284 11.94 8.35 31.85
C GLY A 284 12.74 7.09 31.46
N SER A 285 12.30 5.93 31.96
CA SER A 285 12.98 4.67 31.65
C SER A 285 12.86 4.32 30.16
N PHE A 286 13.87 3.62 29.62
CA PHE A 286 13.86 3.14 28.23
C PHE A 286 12.61 2.32 27.89
N VAL A 287 12.13 1.49 28.81
CA VAL A 287 10.91 0.68 28.62
C VAL A 287 9.69 1.57 28.36
N LYS A 288 9.55 2.68 29.10
CA LYS A 288 8.47 3.66 28.89
C LYS A 288 8.60 4.34 27.53
N GLN A 289 9.80 4.79 27.18
CA GLN A 289 10.09 5.43 25.90
C GLN A 289 9.83 4.49 24.74
N ALA A 290 10.31 3.25 24.80
CA ALA A 290 10.09 2.23 23.79
C ALA A 290 8.60 1.92 23.59
N TYR A 291 7.83 1.78 24.67
CA TYR A 291 6.38 1.56 24.58
C TYR A 291 5.68 2.74 23.89
N ILE A 292 5.99 3.99 24.30
CA ILE A 292 5.38 5.18 23.71
C ILE A 292 5.74 5.30 22.23
N ALA A 293 7.03 5.16 21.88
CA ALA A 293 7.50 5.29 20.51
C ALA A 293 6.89 4.24 19.60
N VAL A 294 6.93 2.95 19.98
CA VAL A 294 6.36 1.85 19.20
C VAL A 294 4.86 2.07 19.01
N THR A 295 4.14 2.35 20.09
CA THR A 295 2.68 2.57 20.02
C THR A 295 2.35 3.76 19.14
N LYS A 296 3.04 4.90 19.32
CA LYS A 296 2.84 6.13 18.52
C LYS A 296 3.10 5.87 17.04
N THR A 297 4.12 5.09 16.71
CA THR A 297 4.48 4.74 15.34
C THR A 297 3.44 3.84 14.68
N MET A 298 2.81 2.94 15.43
CA MET A 298 1.76 2.06 14.91
C MET A 298 0.50 2.85 14.52
N PHE A 299 0.06 3.81 15.35
CA PHE A 299 -1.21 4.49 15.12
C PHE A 299 -1.07 5.86 14.48
N GLY A 300 0.03 6.58 14.70
CA GLY A 300 0.15 8.01 14.43
C GLY A 300 1.24 8.39 13.44
N SER A 301 1.34 9.70 13.19
CA SER A 301 2.40 10.26 12.36
C SER A 301 3.70 10.37 13.15
N VAL A 302 4.75 9.81 12.57
CA VAL A 302 6.12 9.92 13.08
C VAL A 302 7.04 10.33 11.93
N ALA A 303 7.96 11.24 12.22
CA ALA A 303 9.04 11.63 11.34
C ALA A 303 10.37 11.47 12.08
N VAL A 304 11.36 10.90 11.43
CA VAL A 304 12.73 10.83 11.96
C VAL A 304 13.54 11.85 11.19
N THR A 305 14.20 12.75 11.91
CA THR A 305 14.95 13.86 11.32
C THR A 305 16.40 13.45 11.10
N THR A 306 16.83 13.48 9.86
CA THR A 306 18.21 13.16 9.45
C THR A 306 19.06 14.41 9.23
N GLY A 307 18.41 15.57 9.07
CA GLY A 307 19.06 16.85 8.74
C GLY A 307 19.03 17.19 7.26
N ASP A 308 18.58 16.27 6.41
CA ASP A 308 18.31 16.51 4.98
C ASP A 308 16.80 16.45 4.73
N ALA A 309 16.21 17.53 4.23
CA ALA A 309 14.77 17.66 4.04
C ALA A 309 14.19 16.59 3.10
N SER A 310 14.94 16.19 2.08
CA SER A 310 14.51 15.15 1.12
C SER A 310 14.50 13.77 1.77
N VAL A 311 15.48 13.48 2.61
CA VAL A 311 15.55 12.21 3.37
C VAL A 311 14.52 12.20 4.48
N ASP A 312 14.31 13.31 5.17
CA ASP A 312 13.31 13.45 6.23
C ASP A 312 11.89 13.15 5.73
N GLU A 313 11.58 13.52 4.47
CA GLU A 313 10.31 13.17 3.85
C GLU A 313 10.20 11.65 3.59
N LEU A 314 11.29 10.98 3.20
CA LEU A 314 11.34 9.52 3.06
C LEU A 314 11.18 8.81 4.41
N MET A 315 11.68 9.42 5.49
CA MET A 315 11.65 8.90 6.87
C MET A 315 10.39 9.30 7.63
N ARG A 316 9.31 9.61 6.92
CA ARG A 316 8.02 9.98 7.49
C ARG A 316 6.98 8.87 7.30
N THR A 317 6.26 8.55 8.36
CA THR A 317 5.12 7.62 8.33
C THR A 317 3.91 8.23 9.02
N ARG A 318 2.71 7.78 8.62
CA ARG A 318 1.45 8.24 9.22
C ARG A 318 0.74 7.17 10.05
N GLY A 319 1.30 5.97 10.13
CA GLY A 319 0.69 4.85 10.85
C GLY A 319 -0.74 4.51 10.36
N MET A 320 -1.53 3.91 11.24
CA MET A 320 -2.95 3.62 10.95
C MET A 320 -3.76 4.86 10.60
N ALA A 321 -3.47 6.00 11.25
CA ALA A 321 -4.20 7.24 11.01
C ALA A 321 -4.07 7.73 9.57
N GLY A 322 -2.96 7.43 8.89
CA GLY A 322 -2.79 7.73 7.47
C GLY A 322 -3.76 7.01 6.54
N MET A 323 -4.37 5.92 7.00
CA MET A 323 -5.32 5.12 6.22
C MET A 323 -6.77 5.56 6.39
N LEU A 324 -7.08 6.45 7.36
CA LEU A 324 -8.46 6.82 7.72
C LEU A 324 -9.24 7.40 6.53
N ASN A 325 -8.65 8.29 5.75
CA ASN A 325 -9.33 8.89 4.59
C ASN A 325 -9.65 7.83 3.53
N THR A 326 -8.75 6.89 3.29
CA THR A 326 -8.96 5.77 2.35
C THR A 326 -10.04 4.82 2.86
N VAL A 327 -10.02 4.47 4.14
CA VAL A 327 -11.05 3.64 4.78
C VAL A 327 -12.41 4.32 4.71
N TRP A 328 -12.50 5.61 5.01
CA TRP A 328 -13.72 6.40 4.89
C TRP A 328 -14.25 6.38 3.45
N LEU A 329 -13.37 6.58 2.46
CA LEU A 329 -13.75 6.50 1.04
C LEU A 329 -14.30 5.12 0.68
N ILE A 330 -13.64 4.03 1.12
CA ILE A 330 -14.10 2.66 0.87
C ILE A 330 -15.48 2.43 1.48
N ILE A 331 -15.71 2.84 2.72
CA ILE A 331 -17.01 2.70 3.38
C ILE A 331 -18.09 3.44 2.57
N CYS A 332 -17.83 4.68 2.15
CA CYS A 332 -18.77 5.46 1.34
C CYS A 332 -19.05 4.81 -0.02
N ALA A 333 -18.01 4.24 -0.65
CA ALA A 333 -18.16 3.51 -1.90
C ALA A 333 -18.98 2.22 -1.76
N MET A 334 -18.88 1.54 -0.61
CA MET A 334 -19.69 0.33 -0.33
C MET A 334 -21.14 0.65 0.05
N VAL A 335 -21.43 1.89 0.42
CA VAL A 335 -22.80 2.38 0.63
C VAL A 335 -23.49 2.65 -0.71
N PHE A 336 -22.77 3.18 -1.69
CA PHE A 336 -23.22 3.41 -3.06
C PHE A 336 -23.34 2.11 -3.87
#